data_8449107f97498ddbd56d7dadb816c4e7
#
_entry.id   8449107f97498ddbd56d7dadb816c4e7
#
_cell.length_a   1.000
_cell.length_b   1.000
_cell.length_c   1.000
_cell.angle_alpha   90.00
_cell.angle_beta   90.00
_cell.angle_gamma   90.00
#
_symmetry.space_group_name_H-M   'P 1'
#
loop_
_entity.id
_entity.type
_entity.pdbx_description
1 polymer ?
#
loop_
_entity_poly.entity_id
_entity_poly.type
_entity_poly.pdbx_seq_one_letter_code
_entity_poly.pdbx_strand_id
1 'polypeptide(L)'
;GQIKNNSEKFVELELLMEKIARLLDRLYLYPYMLKDLDSTDEITSIKMQEIEMIYTKFGTETAWIAPEMLEIPEETMNEWIKKHPELEERRFGLSEMYRLRKHVLSEDKEQLLSHFSQFMGSSSDIYGELSISDMKWNTVKLSTGEEIAVSNGVYSKILATNRNQEDRKLSFEALYKSYENSKNTFAAIYRAIIQQNVASCNARSYESCLDRALENKNIPKEVYFSLVNSA
;
A
#
# COMPACT_ATOMS: atom_id res chain seq x y z
N GLY A 1 -23.14 4.56 -18.76
CA GLY A 1 -24.22 4.84 -17.88
C GLY A 1 -25.23 3.75 -17.64
N GLN A 2 -24.80 2.53 -17.18
CA GLN A 2 -25.78 1.47 -16.90
C GLN A 2 -26.23 1.42 -15.44
N ILE A 3 -25.41 1.94 -14.51
CA ILE A 3 -25.67 1.81 -13.07
C ILE A 3 -26.33 3.04 -12.46
N LYS A 4 -26.08 4.24 -12.99
CA LYS A 4 -26.53 5.51 -12.37
C LYS A 4 -28.04 5.68 -12.24
N ASN A 5 -28.84 4.95 -13.00
CA ASN A 5 -30.30 5.05 -12.99
C ASN A 5 -30.99 3.72 -12.59
N ASN A 6 -30.25 2.73 -12.12
CA ASN A 6 -30.80 1.41 -11.85
C ASN A 6 -30.15 0.78 -10.61
N SER A 7 -30.90 0.81 -9.49
CA SER A 7 -30.43 0.30 -8.21
C SER A 7 -30.14 -1.20 -8.22
N GLU A 8 -30.91 -1.99 -8.99
CA GLU A 8 -30.70 -3.44 -9.11
C GLU A 8 -29.37 -3.75 -9.81
N LYS A 9 -29.07 -3.07 -10.93
CA LYS A 9 -27.76 -3.19 -11.62
C LYS A 9 -26.60 -2.70 -10.77
N PHE A 10 -26.81 -1.68 -9.97
CA PHE A 10 -25.81 -1.22 -9.02
C PHE A 10 -25.49 -2.29 -7.98
N VAL A 11 -26.50 -2.93 -7.39
CA VAL A 11 -26.32 -4.07 -6.46
C VAL A 11 -25.60 -5.22 -7.13
N GLU A 12 -26.01 -5.60 -8.35
CA GLU A 12 -25.33 -6.66 -9.11
C GLU A 12 -23.85 -6.37 -9.33
N LEU A 13 -23.50 -5.12 -9.67
CA LEU A 13 -22.11 -4.69 -9.83
C LEU A 13 -21.35 -4.82 -8.50
N GLU A 14 -21.90 -4.30 -7.40
CA GLU A 14 -21.24 -4.35 -6.08
C GLU A 14 -20.98 -5.79 -5.62
N LEU A 15 -21.93 -6.68 -5.80
CA LEU A 15 -21.77 -8.10 -5.47
C LEU A 15 -20.73 -8.79 -6.37
N LEU A 16 -20.69 -8.42 -7.67
CA LEU A 16 -19.70 -8.94 -8.60
C LEU A 16 -18.30 -8.45 -8.24
N MET A 17 -18.15 -7.15 -7.93
CA MET A 17 -16.87 -6.57 -7.50
C MET A 17 -16.35 -7.22 -6.23
N GLU A 18 -17.21 -7.47 -5.24
CA GLU A 18 -16.83 -8.21 -4.03
C GLU A 18 -16.33 -9.61 -4.36
N LYS A 19 -17.05 -10.35 -5.21
CA LYS A 19 -16.65 -11.70 -5.62
C LYS A 19 -15.28 -11.69 -6.31
N ILE A 20 -15.05 -10.74 -7.21
CA ILE A 20 -13.77 -10.59 -7.91
C ILE A 20 -12.67 -10.23 -6.92
N ALA A 21 -12.90 -9.27 -6.03
CA ALA A 21 -11.92 -8.87 -5.00
C ALA A 21 -11.49 -10.07 -4.14
N ARG A 22 -12.44 -10.88 -3.65
CA ARG A 22 -12.14 -12.09 -2.87
C ARG A 22 -11.33 -13.14 -3.66
N LEU A 23 -11.53 -13.25 -4.98
CA LEU A 23 -10.73 -14.15 -5.82
C LEU A 23 -9.32 -13.59 -6.03
N LEU A 24 -9.18 -12.29 -6.27
CA LEU A 24 -7.88 -11.62 -6.41
C LEU A 24 -7.08 -11.71 -5.11
N ASP A 25 -7.69 -11.49 -3.96
CA ASP A 25 -7.03 -11.64 -2.65
C ASP A 25 -6.47 -13.05 -2.45
N ARG A 26 -7.25 -14.09 -2.80
CA ARG A 26 -6.79 -15.48 -2.70
C ARG A 26 -5.64 -15.78 -3.64
N LEU A 27 -5.69 -15.25 -4.87
CA LEU A 27 -4.61 -15.39 -5.85
C LEU A 27 -3.33 -14.71 -5.38
N TYR A 28 -3.44 -13.56 -4.73
CA TYR A 28 -2.32 -12.79 -4.20
C TYR A 28 -1.69 -13.43 -2.96
N LEU A 29 -2.51 -13.81 -1.98
CA LEU A 29 -2.04 -14.23 -0.67
C LEU A 29 -1.14 -15.47 -0.72
N TYR A 30 -1.45 -16.44 -1.56
CA TYR A 30 -0.68 -17.70 -1.60
C TYR A 30 0.76 -17.49 -2.07
N PRO A 31 1.05 -16.90 -3.25
CA PRO A 31 2.43 -16.66 -3.66
C PRO A 31 3.12 -15.60 -2.79
N TYR A 32 2.38 -14.63 -2.24
CA TYR A 32 2.92 -13.68 -1.28
C TYR A 32 3.51 -14.38 -0.04
N MET A 33 2.76 -15.31 0.56
CA MET A 33 3.26 -16.10 1.70
C MET A 33 4.43 -17.01 1.32
N LEU A 34 4.49 -17.54 0.09
CA LEU A 34 5.64 -18.29 -0.39
C LEU A 34 6.88 -17.40 -0.53
N LYS A 35 6.72 -16.17 -1.02
CA LYS A 35 7.80 -15.19 -1.11
C LYS A 35 8.36 -14.81 0.27
N ASP A 36 7.53 -14.78 1.31
CA ASP A 36 7.97 -14.56 2.70
C ASP A 36 8.84 -15.71 3.23
N LEU A 37 8.66 -16.95 2.74
CA LEU A 37 9.48 -18.10 3.11
C LEU A 37 10.84 -18.10 2.39
N ASP A 38 10.84 -17.76 1.09
CA ASP A 38 12.04 -17.61 0.28
C ASP A 38 11.86 -16.48 -0.75
N SER A 39 12.43 -15.33 -0.42
CA SER A 39 12.38 -14.13 -1.27
C SER A 39 13.17 -14.27 -2.57
N THR A 40 14.06 -15.28 -2.67
CA THR A 40 14.93 -15.53 -3.82
C THR A 40 14.35 -16.53 -4.81
N ASP A 41 13.20 -17.16 -4.50
CA ASP A 41 12.55 -18.12 -5.38
C ASP A 41 11.99 -17.41 -6.65
N GLU A 42 12.61 -17.73 -7.81
CA GLU A 42 12.27 -17.15 -9.10
C GLU A 42 10.83 -17.51 -9.53
N ILE A 43 10.37 -18.73 -9.23
CA ILE A 43 9.02 -19.18 -9.63
C ILE A 43 7.96 -18.36 -8.90
N THR A 44 8.15 -18.14 -7.62
CA THR A 44 7.25 -17.31 -6.81
C THR A 44 7.27 -15.85 -7.27
N SER A 45 8.45 -15.32 -7.59
CA SER A 45 8.59 -13.96 -8.12
C SER A 45 7.86 -13.77 -9.46
N ILE A 46 7.93 -14.76 -10.37
CA ILE A 46 7.16 -14.73 -11.64
C ILE A 46 5.65 -14.73 -11.36
N LYS A 47 5.17 -15.59 -10.45
CA LYS A 47 3.74 -15.62 -10.09
C LYS A 47 3.25 -14.29 -9.50
N MET A 48 4.06 -13.61 -8.70
CA MET A 48 3.73 -12.29 -8.16
C MET A 48 3.58 -11.26 -9.29
N GLN A 49 4.51 -11.23 -10.26
CA GLN A 49 4.41 -10.33 -11.40
C GLN A 49 3.16 -10.60 -12.26
N GLU A 50 2.82 -11.87 -12.50
CA GLU A 50 1.59 -12.24 -13.22
C GLU A 50 0.33 -11.71 -12.50
N ILE A 51 0.29 -11.80 -11.18
CA ILE A 51 -0.83 -11.29 -10.38
C ILE A 51 -0.90 -9.77 -10.44
N GLU A 52 0.22 -9.06 -10.36
CA GLU A 52 0.28 -7.60 -10.51
C GLU A 52 -0.25 -7.15 -11.87
N MET A 53 0.05 -7.88 -12.94
CA MET A 53 -0.54 -7.63 -14.27
C MET A 53 -2.06 -7.82 -14.28
N ILE A 54 -2.58 -8.83 -13.56
CA ILE A 54 -4.03 -9.05 -13.42
C ILE A 54 -4.66 -7.88 -12.65
N TYR A 55 -4.07 -7.41 -11.56
CA TYR A 55 -4.55 -6.26 -10.82
C TYR A 55 -4.55 -4.99 -11.66
N THR A 56 -3.49 -4.75 -12.43
CA THR A 56 -3.40 -3.60 -13.35
C THR A 56 -4.50 -3.65 -14.41
N LYS A 57 -4.72 -4.81 -15.03
CA LYS A 57 -5.79 -5.00 -16.01
C LYS A 57 -7.16 -4.78 -15.38
N PHE A 58 -7.40 -5.37 -14.20
CA PHE A 58 -8.64 -5.19 -13.46
C PHE A 58 -8.89 -3.71 -13.14
N GLY A 59 -7.89 -3.00 -12.63
CA GLY A 59 -7.98 -1.56 -12.36
C GLY A 59 -8.31 -0.73 -13.61
N THR A 60 -7.70 -1.07 -14.75
CA THR A 60 -7.98 -0.39 -16.02
C THR A 60 -9.40 -0.64 -16.51
N GLU A 61 -9.87 -1.89 -16.49
CA GLU A 61 -11.21 -2.28 -16.93
C GLU A 61 -12.33 -1.73 -16.00
N THR A 62 -11.99 -1.41 -14.75
CA THR A 62 -12.95 -0.89 -13.74
C THR A 62 -12.81 0.60 -13.46
N ALA A 63 -11.91 1.31 -14.14
CA ALA A 63 -11.64 2.74 -13.92
C ALA A 63 -12.86 3.66 -14.10
N TRP A 64 -13.85 3.23 -14.88
CA TRP A 64 -15.11 3.93 -15.12
C TRP A 64 -16.08 3.91 -13.94
N ILE A 65 -15.93 2.94 -13.01
CA ILE A 65 -16.91 2.69 -11.94
C ILE A 65 -17.06 3.89 -11.00
N ALA A 66 -15.97 4.35 -10.42
CA ALA A 66 -16.03 5.45 -9.45
C ALA A 66 -16.58 6.76 -10.06
N PRO A 67 -16.15 7.20 -11.27
CA PRO A 67 -16.77 8.35 -11.93
C PRO A 67 -18.28 8.18 -12.14
N GLU A 68 -18.75 7.02 -12.64
CA GLU A 68 -20.18 6.80 -12.88
C GLU A 68 -20.98 6.71 -11.58
N MET A 69 -20.43 6.09 -10.52
CA MET A 69 -21.05 6.05 -9.19
C MET A 69 -21.27 7.46 -8.63
N LEU A 70 -20.31 8.37 -8.81
CA LEU A 70 -20.38 9.75 -8.34
C LEU A 70 -21.34 10.64 -9.14
N GLU A 71 -21.83 10.18 -10.29
CA GLU A 71 -22.96 10.82 -10.98
C GLU A 71 -24.32 10.55 -10.30
N ILE A 72 -24.39 9.53 -9.42
CA ILE A 72 -25.60 9.24 -8.61
C ILE A 72 -25.61 10.26 -7.45
N PRO A 73 -26.70 11.02 -7.25
CA PRO A 73 -26.81 11.89 -6.08
C PRO A 73 -26.71 11.11 -4.77
N GLU A 74 -26.05 11.67 -3.76
CA GLU A 74 -25.82 11.00 -2.47
C GLU A 74 -27.15 10.63 -1.78
N GLU A 75 -28.18 11.47 -1.91
CA GLU A 75 -29.51 11.20 -1.40
C GLU A 75 -30.13 9.95 -2.07
N THR A 76 -29.99 9.83 -3.39
CA THR A 76 -30.44 8.65 -4.15
C THR A 76 -29.70 7.39 -3.72
N MET A 77 -28.38 7.48 -3.51
CA MET A 77 -27.58 6.36 -3.00
C MET A 77 -28.06 5.94 -1.61
N ASN A 78 -28.34 6.90 -0.73
CA ASN A 78 -28.87 6.60 0.61
C ASN A 78 -30.25 5.93 0.56
N GLU A 79 -31.10 6.27 -0.42
CA GLU A 79 -32.37 5.59 -0.67
C GLU A 79 -32.15 4.14 -1.16
N TRP A 80 -31.18 3.94 -2.06
CA TRP A 80 -30.85 2.61 -2.55
C TRP A 80 -30.30 1.70 -1.44
N ILE A 81 -29.47 2.23 -0.56
CA ILE A 81 -28.96 1.48 0.61
C ILE A 81 -30.11 1.04 1.51
N LYS A 82 -31.12 1.90 1.71
CA LYS A 82 -32.33 1.54 2.50
C LYS A 82 -33.19 0.47 1.79
N LYS A 83 -33.27 0.53 0.46
CA LYS A 83 -34.07 -0.40 -0.35
C LYS A 83 -33.42 -1.77 -0.49
N HIS A 84 -32.10 -1.83 -0.53
CA HIS A 84 -31.31 -3.04 -0.77
C HIS A 84 -30.42 -3.36 0.43
N PRO A 85 -30.82 -4.29 1.32
CA PRO A 85 -30.06 -4.66 2.52
C PRO A 85 -28.63 -5.13 2.22
N GLU A 86 -28.37 -5.66 1.02
CA GLU A 86 -27.05 -6.09 0.56
C GLU A 86 -26.02 -4.94 0.52
N LEU A 87 -26.50 -3.69 0.39
CA LEU A 87 -25.65 -2.49 0.38
C LEU A 87 -25.32 -1.97 1.77
N GLU A 88 -25.95 -2.48 2.85
CA GLU A 88 -25.75 -1.95 4.20
C GLU A 88 -24.30 -2.08 4.66
N GLU A 89 -23.66 -3.21 4.39
CA GLU A 89 -22.25 -3.44 4.74
C GLU A 89 -21.30 -2.49 3.98
N ARG A 90 -21.75 -1.90 2.87
CA ARG A 90 -21.00 -0.97 2.02
C ARG A 90 -21.26 0.50 2.33
N ARG A 91 -22.21 0.80 3.21
CA ARG A 91 -22.60 2.17 3.57
C ARG A 91 -21.41 3.06 3.89
N PHE A 92 -20.50 2.58 4.72
CA PHE A 92 -19.31 3.34 5.08
C PHE A 92 -18.42 3.63 3.86
N GLY A 93 -18.10 2.62 3.04
CA GLY A 93 -17.28 2.78 1.85
C GLY A 93 -17.90 3.75 0.84
N LEU A 94 -19.22 3.66 0.63
CA LEU A 94 -19.96 4.57 -0.25
C LEU A 94 -19.94 6.02 0.29
N SER A 95 -20.13 6.23 1.59
CA SER A 95 -20.04 7.57 2.18
C SER A 95 -18.65 8.18 2.04
N GLU A 96 -17.58 7.38 2.22
CA GLU A 96 -16.20 7.80 2.02
C GLU A 96 -15.91 8.17 0.55
N MET A 97 -16.50 7.46 -0.40
CA MET A 97 -16.40 7.79 -1.83
C MET A 97 -16.97 9.19 -2.11
N TYR A 98 -18.16 9.52 -1.59
CA TYR A 98 -18.73 10.87 -1.74
C TYR A 98 -17.88 11.93 -1.04
N ARG A 99 -17.34 11.64 0.12
CA ARG A 99 -16.43 12.54 0.84
C ARG A 99 -15.19 12.87 0.02
N LEU A 100 -14.64 11.90 -0.68
CA LEU A 100 -13.43 12.03 -1.49
C LEU A 100 -13.70 12.41 -2.96
N ARG A 101 -14.97 12.65 -3.35
CA ARG A 101 -15.38 12.87 -4.75
C ARG A 101 -14.59 13.96 -5.49
N LYS A 102 -14.11 14.98 -4.77
CA LYS A 102 -13.31 16.07 -5.34
C LYS A 102 -11.93 15.62 -5.88
N HIS A 103 -11.50 14.43 -5.51
CA HIS A 103 -10.23 13.81 -5.90
C HIS A 103 -10.40 12.66 -6.88
N VAL A 104 -11.63 12.33 -7.25
CA VAL A 104 -11.93 11.38 -8.32
C VAL A 104 -11.93 12.13 -9.64
N LEU A 105 -11.20 11.61 -10.62
CA LEU A 105 -11.04 12.22 -11.93
C LEU A 105 -12.11 11.71 -12.90
N SER A 106 -12.15 12.28 -14.11
CA SER A 106 -12.99 11.75 -15.21
C SER A 106 -12.50 10.36 -15.63
N GLU A 107 -13.38 9.56 -16.22
CA GLU A 107 -13.11 8.17 -16.63
C GLU A 107 -11.83 8.05 -17.45
N ASP A 108 -11.63 8.90 -18.47
CA ASP A 108 -10.45 8.92 -19.32
C ASP A 108 -9.14 9.14 -18.55
N LYS A 109 -9.18 9.99 -17.52
CA LYS A 109 -8.02 10.26 -16.66
C LYS A 109 -7.77 9.14 -15.65
N GLU A 110 -8.83 8.57 -15.07
CA GLU A 110 -8.70 7.40 -14.18
C GLU A 110 -8.13 6.21 -14.97
N GLN A 111 -8.61 5.98 -16.18
CA GLN A 111 -8.07 4.94 -17.06
C GLN A 111 -6.60 5.21 -17.42
N LEU A 112 -6.24 6.45 -17.76
CA LEU A 112 -4.85 6.81 -18.02
C LEU A 112 -3.97 6.53 -16.78
N LEU A 113 -4.39 6.95 -15.59
CA LEU A 113 -3.62 6.72 -14.36
C LEU A 113 -3.51 5.24 -13.99
N SER A 114 -4.51 4.43 -14.30
CA SER A 114 -4.48 2.99 -14.01
C SER A 114 -3.35 2.26 -14.75
N HIS A 115 -2.97 2.71 -15.95
CA HIS A 115 -1.83 2.16 -16.69
C HIS A 115 -0.47 2.38 -15.98
N PHE A 116 -0.38 3.36 -15.08
CA PHE A 116 0.82 3.64 -14.29
C PHE A 116 0.82 2.94 -12.93
N SER A 117 -0.24 2.20 -12.56
CA SER A 117 -0.39 1.61 -11.23
C SER A 117 0.77 0.68 -10.86
N GLN A 118 1.20 -0.17 -11.79
CA GLN A 118 2.33 -1.09 -11.60
C GLN A 118 3.64 -0.32 -11.40
N PHE A 119 3.90 0.70 -12.22
CA PHE A 119 5.08 1.56 -12.07
C PHE A 119 5.12 2.27 -10.72
N MET A 120 3.96 2.66 -10.19
CA MET A 120 3.85 3.33 -8.88
C MET A 120 4.24 2.43 -7.70
N GLY A 121 4.26 1.10 -7.84
CA GLY A 121 4.73 0.13 -6.85
C GLY A 121 6.24 -0.10 -6.86
N SER A 122 6.91 0.10 -8.01
CA SER A 122 8.29 -0.36 -8.27
C SER A 122 9.32 0.11 -7.25
N SER A 123 9.18 1.32 -6.67
CA SER A 123 10.13 1.81 -5.66
C SER A 123 10.08 1.00 -4.37
N SER A 124 8.89 0.51 -3.98
CA SER A 124 8.72 -0.36 -2.82
C SER A 124 9.31 -1.75 -3.07
N ASP A 125 9.15 -2.25 -4.31
CA ASP A 125 9.70 -3.55 -4.71
C ASP A 125 11.23 -3.51 -4.70
N ILE A 126 11.84 -2.46 -5.28
CA ILE A 126 13.29 -2.25 -5.26
C ILE A 126 13.80 -2.15 -3.81
N TYR A 127 13.05 -1.48 -2.92
CA TYR A 127 13.40 -1.44 -1.50
C TYR A 127 13.37 -2.83 -0.88
N GLY A 128 12.35 -3.63 -1.16
CA GLY A 128 12.20 -5.00 -0.69
C GLY A 128 13.37 -5.88 -1.13
N GLU A 129 13.68 -5.89 -2.43
CA GLU A 129 14.80 -6.69 -2.96
C GLU A 129 16.14 -6.25 -2.34
N LEU A 130 16.41 -4.95 -2.28
CA LEU A 130 17.66 -4.46 -1.70
C LEU A 130 17.78 -4.78 -0.20
N SER A 131 16.71 -4.60 0.59
CA SER A 131 16.76 -4.70 2.06
C SER A 131 16.59 -6.11 2.60
N ILE A 132 16.02 -7.03 1.81
CA ILE A 132 15.75 -8.42 2.21
C ILE A 132 16.63 -9.39 1.44
N SER A 133 16.56 -9.37 0.09
CA SER A 133 17.21 -10.38 -0.75
C SER A 133 18.70 -10.13 -0.92
N ASP A 134 19.10 -8.88 -1.18
CA ASP A 134 20.50 -8.52 -1.53
C ASP A 134 21.33 -8.06 -0.33
N MET A 135 20.71 -7.78 0.82
CA MET A 135 21.40 -7.21 1.98
C MET A 135 22.39 -8.20 2.57
N LYS A 136 23.67 -7.80 2.60
CA LYS A 136 24.72 -8.53 3.29
C LYS A 136 24.90 -7.97 4.70
N TRP A 137 24.45 -8.73 5.69
CA TRP A 137 24.51 -8.33 7.09
C TRP A 137 25.91 -8.49 7.66
N ASN A 138 26.39 -7.45 8.36
CA ASN A 138 27.66 -7.54 9.09
C ASN A 138 27.51 -8.49 10.28
N THR A 139 28.61 -9.26 10.53
CA THR A 139 28.69 -10.19 11.66
C THR A 139 29.38 -9.54 12.85
N VAL A 140 28.91 -9.80 14.05
CA VAL A 140 29.51 -9.39 15.31
C VAL A 140 29.77 -10.60 16.19
N LYS A 141 30.79 -10.52 17.05
CA LYS A 141 31.07 -11.48 18.11
C LYS A 141 30.54 -10.91 19.42
N LEU A 142 29.55 -11.56 19.99
CA LEU A 142 28.96 -11.18 21.27
C LEU A 142 29.86 -11.55 22.44
N SER A 143 29.61 -10.97 23.62
CA SER A 143 30.32 -11.28 24.87
C SER A 143 30.26 -12.75 25.27
N THR A 144 29.24 -13.47 24.78
CA THR A 144 29.12 -14.94 24.94
C THR A 144 30.10 -15.74 24.10
N GLY A 145 30.80 -15.09 23.15
CA GLY A 145 31.64 -15.73 22.14
C GLY A 145 30.92 -16.14 20.87
N GLU A 146 29.62 -16.01 20.81
CA GLU A 146 28.76 -16.29 19.61
C GLU A 146 29.03 -15.27 18.51
N GLU A 147 29.20 -15.74 17.28
CA GLU A 147 29.27 -14.91 16.08
C GLU A 147 27.93 -14.96 15.37
N ILE A 148 27.35 -13.78 15.15
CA ILE A 148 25.98 -13.65 14.58
C ILE A 148 25.90 -12.53 13.54
N ALA A 149 25.31 -12.81 12.37
CA ALA A 149 24.99 -11.81 11.38
C ALA A 149 23.77 -10.98 11.83
N VAL A 150 23.93 -9.66 11.88
CA VAL A 150 22.94 -8.77 12.52
C VAL A 150 21.94 -8.27 11.49
N SER A 151 20.90 -9.05 11.24
CA SER A 151 19.69 -8.60 10.52
C SER A 151 18.76 -7.79 11.42
N ASN A 152 17.72 -7.14 10.86
CA ASN A 152 16.70 -6.43 11.63
C ASN A 152 16.05 -7.31 12.71
N GLY A 153 15.71 -8.57 12.38
CA GLY A 153 15.11 -9.51 13.32
C GLY A 153 16.07 -9.90 14.45
N VAL A 154 17.34 -10.17 14.11
CA VAL A 154 18.39 -10.47 15.07
C VAL A 154 18.67 -9.28 15.99
N TYR A 155 18.76 -8.08 15.44
CA TYR A 155 18.91 -6.85 16.23
C TYR A 155 17.77 -6.64 17.22
N SER A 156 16.53 -6.77 16.77
CA SER A 156 15.35 -6.66 17.64
C SER A 156 15.37 -7.69 18.78
N LYS A 157 15.76 -8.94 18.48
CA LYS A 157 15.92 -9.99 19.49
C LYS A 157 17.01 -9.62 20.51
N ILE A 158 18.18 -9.14 20.06
CA ILE A 158 19.27 -8.71 20.94
C ILE A 158 18.82 -7.58 21.86
N LEU A 159 18.13 -6.56 21.33
CA LEU A 159 17.59 -5.47 22.15
C LEU A 159 16.61 -5.95 23.22
N ALA A 160 15.76 -6.91 22.88
CA ALA A 160 14.75 -7.43 23.80
C ALA A 160 15.31 -8.34 24.90
N THR A 161 16.35 -9.13 24.59
CA THR A 161 16.78 -10.23 25.45
C THR A 161 18.19 -10.06 26.03
N ASN A 162 19.11 -9.37 25.34
CA ASN A 162 20.49 -9.22 25.77
C ASN A 162 20.63 -8.02 26.73
N ARG A 163 21.10 -8.25 27.97
CA ARG A 163 21.31 -7.21 28.98
C ARG A 163 22.70 -6.55 28.87
N ASN A 164 23.63 -7.12 28.11
CA ASN A 164 24.95 -6.54 27.91
C ASN A 164 24.86 -5.30 26.99
N GLN A 165 25.29 -4.15 27.51
CA GLN A 165 25.21 -2.88 26.79
C GLN A 165 26.17 -2.84 25.58
N GLU A 166 27.36 -3.41 25.71
CA GLU A 166 28.35 -3.46 24.61
C GLU A 166 27.85 -4.33 23.46
N ASP A 167 27.26 -5.49 23.75
CA ASP A 167 26.67 -6.34 22.73
C ASP A 167 25.56 -5.63 21.95
N ARG A 168 24.70 -4.87 22.65
CA ARG A 168 23.65 -4.07 22.00
C ARG A 168 24.24 -2.97 21.12
N LYS A 169 25.31 -2.29 21.59
CA LYS A 169 26.04 -1.26 20.84
C LYS A 169 26.67 -1.84 19.58
N LEU A 170 27.43 -2.93 19.72
CA LEU A 170 28.06 -3.61 18.58
C LEU A 170 27.01 -4.03 17.53
N SER A 171 25.87 -4.55 17.98
CA SER A 171 24.78 -4.94 17.09
C SER A 171 24.17 -3.74 16.38
N PHE A 172 23.98 -2.61 17.05
CA PHE A 172 23.54 -1.36 16.45
C PHE A 172 24.50 -0.89 15.36
N GLU A 173 25.79 -0.80 15.69
CA GLU A 173 26.81 -0.34 14.75
C GLU A 173 26.92 -1.26 13.52
N ALA A 174 26.85 -2.58 13.71
CA ALA A 174 26.88 -3.55 12.62
C ALA A 174 25.66 -3.46 11.71
N LEU A 175 24.46 -3.31 12.27
CA LEU A 175 23.23 -3.13 11.52
C LEU A 175 23.30 -1.89 10.63
N TYR A 176 23.60 -0.74 11.22
CA TYR A 176 23.64 0.52 10.46
C TYR A 176 24.80 0.58 9.49
N LYS A 177 25.90 -0.09 9.76
CA LYS A 177 26.99 -0.24 8.79
C LYS A 177 26.57 -1.03 7.55
N SER A 178 25.69 -2.02 7.70
CA SER A 178 25.12 -2.74 6.56
C SER A 178 24.30 -1.81 5.67
N TYR A 179 23.47 -0.97 6.26
CA TYR A 179 22.71 0.04 5.51
C TYR A 179 23.60 1.11 4.87
N GLU A 180 24.66 1.54 5.55
CA GLU A 180 25.59 2.55 5.02
C GLU A 180 26.22 2.13 3.70
N ASN A 181 26.48 0.86 3.50
CA ASN A 181 27.07 0.32 2.28
C ASN A 181 26.20 0.58 1.04
N SER A 182 24.87 0.72 1.22
CA SER A 182 23.88 0.97 0.15
C SER A 182 23.16 2.31 0.30
N LYS A 183 23.66 3.25 1.10
CA LYS A 183 22.99 4.51 1.44
C LYS A 183 22.53 5.33 0.22
N ASN A 184 23.31 5.34 -0.85
CA ASN A 184 22.99 6.09 -2.06
C ASN A 184 21.79 5.48 -2.79
N THR A 185 21.71 4.15 -2.80
CA THR A 185 20.58 3.42 -3.38
C THR A 185 19.31 3.65 -2.54
N PHE A 186 19.39 3.55 -1.21
CA PHE A 186 18.27 3.88 -0.32
C PHE A 186 17.81 5.32 -0.49
N ALA A 187 18.73 6.28 -0.62
CA ALA A 187 18.39 7.68 -0.88
C ALA A 187 17.68 7.88 -2.24
N ALA A 188 18.09 7.14 -3.26
CA ALA A 188 17.44 7.17 -4.58
C ALA A 188 16.01 6.59 -4.52
N ILE A 189 15.82 5.46 -3.84
CA ILE A 189 14.51 4.83 -3.61
C ILE A 189 13.60 5.80 -2.85
N TYR A 190 14.07 6.39 -1.75
CA TYR A 190 13.30 7.35 -0.96
C TYR A 190 12.87 8.57 -1.80
N ARG A 191 13.76 9.09 -2.63
CA ARG A 191 13.45 10.17 -3.57
C ARG A 191 12.36 9.77 -4.56
N ALA A 192 12.43 8.55 -5.12
CA ALA A 192 11.42 8.04 -6.04
C ALA A 192 10.04 7.93 -5.37
N ILE A 193 9.97 7.44 -4.12
CA ILE A 193 8.73 7.38 -3.32
C ILE A 193 8.14 8.78 -3.11
N ILE A 194 8.99 9.78 -2.77
CA ILE A 194 8.52 11.16 -2.63
C ILE A 194 7.96 11.68 -3.95
N GLN A 195 8.66 11.47 -5.07
CA GLN A 195 8.22 11.91 -6.38
C GLN A 195 6.89 11.27 -6.80
N GLN A 196 6.69 9.98 -6.53
CA GLN A 196 5.43 9.28 -6.76
C GLN A 196 4.28 9.88 -5.93
N ASN A 197 4.53 10.17 -4.65
CA ASN A 197 3.52 10.78 -3.80
C ASN A 197 3.17 12.20 -4.26
N VAL A 198 4.15 13.02 -4.66
CA VAL A 198 3.92 14.37 -5.21
C VAL A 198 3.15 14.29 -6.52
N ALA A 199 3.50 13.37 -7.43
CA ALA A 199 2.80 13.17 -8.69
C ALA A 199 1.33 12.79 -8.45
N SER A 200 1.07 11.85 -7.54
CA SER A 200 -0.29 11.43 -7.17
C SER A 200 -1.10 12.55 -6.51
N CYS A 201 -0.45 13.34 -5.64
CA CYS A 201 -1.05 14.52 -5.00
C CYS A 201 -1.51 15.54 -6.04
N ASN A 202 -0.62 15.89 -6.96
CA ASN A 202 -0.90 16.87 -8.03
C ASN A 202 -1.95 16.36 -9.01
N ALA A 203 -1.87 15.09 -9.43
CA ALA A 203 -2.82 14.49 -10.37
C ALA A 203 -4.26 14.52 -9.81
N ARG A 204 -4.43 14.37 -8.50
CA ARG A 204 -5.74 14.32 -7.83
C ARG A 204 -6.11 15.63 -7.13
N SER A 205 -5.38 16.71 -7.40
CA SER A 205 -5.67 18.07 -6.88
C SER A 205 -5.75 18.17 -5.36
N TYR A 206 -4.87 17.45 -4.64
CA TYR A 206 -4.70 17.67 -3.20
C TYR A 206 -3.82 18.90 -2.96
N GLU A 207 -4.08 19.66 -1.90
CA GLU A 207 -3.29 20.84 -1.52
C GLU A 207 -1.86 20.46 -1.13
N SER A 208 -1.68 19.32 -0.46
CA SER A 208 -0.38 18.80 -0.08
C SER A 208 -0.38 17.27 0.03
N CYS A 209 0.82 16.68 0.07
CA CYS A 209 0.95 15.24 0.34
C CYS A 209 0.45 14.87 1.75
N LEU A 210 0.55 15.78 2.72
CA LEU A 210 -0.01 15.59 4.05
C LEU A 210 -1.54 15.52 3.99
N ASP A 211 -2.18 16.43 3.26
CA ASP A 211 -3.64 16.42 3.05
C ASP A 211 -4.09 15.10 2.45
N ARG A 212 -3.42 14.66 1.37
CA ARG A 212 -3.74 13.37 0.74
C ARG A 212 -3.62 12.20 1.72
N ALA A 213 -2.57 12.17 2.54
CA ALA A 213 -2.33 11.09 3.49
C ALA A 213 -3.39 11.04 4.60
N LEU A 214 -3.78 12.19 5.13
CA LEU A 214 -4.72 12.32 6.24
C LEU A 214 -6.18 12.23 5.77
N GLU A 215 -6.52 12.88 4.68
CA GLU A 215 -7.89 12.90 4.16
C GLU A 215 -8.34 11.50 3.74
N ASN A 216 -7.48 10.70 3.10
CA ASN A 216 -7.80 9.31 2.77
C ASN A 216 -8.07 8.41 4.01
N LYS A 217 -7.67 8.85 5.20
CA LYS A 217 -7.91 8.18 6.48
C LYS A 217 -8.97 8.88 7.33
N ASN A 218 -9.55 9.96 6.81
CA ASN A 218 -10.46 10.84 7.55
C ASN A 218 -9.89 11.33 8.88
N ILE A 219 -8.59 11.70 8.88
CA ILE A 219 -7.86 12.19 10.05
C ILE A 219 -7.72 13.71 9.96
N PRO A 220 -8.23 14.50 10.92
CA PRO A 220 -8.00 15.94 10.97
C PRO A 220 -6.50 16.27 11.11
N LYS A 221 -6.06 17.37 10.46
CA LYS A 221 -4.65 17.83 10.54
C LYS A 221 -4.19 18.10 11.98
N GLU A 222 -5.09 18.58 12.82
CA GLU A 222 -4.83 18.89 14.21
C GLU A 222 -4.36 17.66 15.01
N VAL A 223 -4.87 16.48 14.68
CA VAL A 223 -4.43 15.21 15.30
C VAL A 223 -2.96 14.94 14.96
N TYR A 224 -2.58 15.11 13.69
CA TYR A 224 -1.21 14.92 13.24
C TYR A 224 -0.26 15.92 13.93
N PHE A 225 -0.59 17.22 13.91
CA PHE A 225 0.25 18.23 14.53
C PHE A 225 0.29 18.10 16.06
N SER A 226 -0.79 17.66 16.71
CA SER A 226 -0.78 17.36 18.15
C SER A 226 0.21 16.24 18.45
N LEU A 227 0.23 15.17 17.66
CA LEU A 227 1.20 14.09 17.81
C LEU A 227 2.65 14.58 17.65
N VAL A 228 2.93 15.31 16.58
CA VAL A 228 4.30 15.86 16.32
C VAL A 228 4.75 16.78 17.44
N ASN A 229 3.86 17.63 17.97
CA ASN A 229 4.20 18.59 19.02
C ASN A 229 4.31 17.93 20.43
N SER A 230 3.84 16.70 20.58
CA SER A 230 3.88 15.94 21.85
C SER A 230 5.07 14.96 21.92
N ALA A 231 5.76 14.73 20.80
CA ALA A 231 6.91 13.85 20.72
C ALA A 231 8.23 14.57 21.00
#